data_f948ab7729175a9f4931ea06be06fbf2
#
_entry.id   f948ab7729175a9f4931ea06be06fbf2
#
_cell.length_a   1.000
_cell.length_b   1.000
_cell.length_c   1.000
_cell.angle_alpha   90.00
_cell.angle_beta   90.00
_cell.angle_gamma   90.00
#
_symmetry.space_group_name_H-M   'P 1'
#
loop_
_entity.id
_entity.type
_entity.pdbx_description
1 polymer ?
#
loop_
_entity_poly.entity_id
_entity_poly.type
_entity_poly.pdbx_seq_one_letter_code
_entity_poly.pdbx_strand_id
1 'polypeptide(L)'
;MSTKHSKAAARFIGNRKQEAWHDETLWMVRVKRDKMSHSLPEWERLRELACEIKLYSNSHLDVLLEEFEKNATTNGAIVHWAKDAAEHNAIVEEILQQHKAHTLIKSKSMLTEECGMNDYLFGKGYDIIESDLGERILQWMKLHPSHIVMLSLIHISEPTRRSYI
;
A
#
# COMPACT_ATOMS: atom_id res chain seq x y z
N MET A 1 15.90 -9.92 -11.32
CA MET A 1 14.49 -9.52 -11.12
C MET A 1 13.75 -9.02 -12.39
N SER A 2 14.46 -8.49 -13.40
CA SER A 2 13.87 -7.95 -14.66
C SER A 2 13.01 -8.95 -15.46
N THR A 3 13.32 -10.24 -15.45
CA THR A 3 12.62 -11.25 -16.28
C THR A 3 11.23 -11.64 -15.82
N LYS A 4 10.89 -11.43 -14.55
CA LYS A 4 9.55 -11.76 -14.04
C LYS A 4 8.52 -10.69 -14.43
N HIS A 5 8.92 -9.41 -14.37
CA HIS A 5 8.03 -8.30 -14.70
C HIS A 5 7.64 -8.28 -16.19
N SER A 6 8.59 -8.45 -17.09
CA SER A 6 8.31 -8.47 -18.54
C SER A 6 7.36 -9.61 -18.95
N LYS A 7 7.53 -10.80 -18.36
CA LYS A 7 6.62 -11.93 -18.59
C LYS A 7 5.21 -11.69 -18.04
N ALA A 8 5.11 -11.06 -16.86
CA ALA A 8 3.83 -10.70 -16.27
C ALA A 8 3.10 -9.63 -17.11
N ALA A 9 3.81 -8.60 -17.55
CA ALA A 9 3.30 -7.57 -18.44
C ALA A 9 2.81 -8.15 -19.79
N ALA A 10 3.60 -9.02 -20.42
CA ALA A 10 3.20 -9.68 -21.66
C ALA A 10 1.93 -10.54 -21.49
N ARG A 11 1.79 -11.23 -20.37
CA ARG A 11 0.58 -12.00 -20.04
C ARG A 11 -0.64 -11.09 -19.86
N PHE A 12 -0.46 -9.97 -19.17
CA PHE A 12 -1.54 -8.98 -18.96
C PHE A 12 -2.02 -8.40 -20.29
N ILE A 13 -1.11 -7.93 -21.12
CA ILE A 13 -1.42 -7.37 -22.47
C ILE A 13 -2.08 -8.43 -23.38
N GLY A 14 -1.75 -9.70 -23.22
CA GLY A 14 -2.39 -10.81 -23.92
C GLY A 14 -3.86 -11.03 -23.55
N ASN A 15 -4.30 -10.55 -22.39
CA ASN A 15 -5.70 -10.62 -21.95
C ASN A 15 -6.43 -9.32 -22.31
N ARG A 16 -6.89 -9.22 -23.56
CA ARG A 16 -7.55 -8.02 -24.12
C ARG A 16 -8.76 -7.53 -23.31
N LYS A 17 -9.52 -8.43 -22.70
CA LYS A 17 -10.67 -8.05 -21.86
C LYS A 17 -10.24 -7.36 -20.58
N GLN A 18 -9.20 -7.86 -19.94
CA GLN A 18 -8.64 -7.29 -18.72
C GLN A 18 -7.91 -5.97 -19.00
N GLU A 19 -7.19 -5.89 -20.11
CA GLU A 19 -6.52 -4.68 -20.58
C GLU A 19 -7.55 -3.55 -20.80
N ALA A 20 -8.61 -3.81 -21.56
CA ALA A 20 -9.66 -2.82 -21.87
C ALA A 20 -10.38 -2.33 -20.60
N TRP A 21 -10.74 -3.24 -19.70
CA TRP A 21 -11.36 -2.88 -18.42
C TRP A 21 -10.42 -2.04 -17.54
N HIS A 22 -9.15 -2.38 -17.50
CA HIS A 22 -8.15 -1.64 -16.74
C HIS A 22 -7.95 -0.22 -17.29
N ASP A 23 -7.87 -0.09 -18.61
CA ASP A 23 -7.74 1.20 -19.29
C ASP A 23 -8.97 2.09 -19.03
N GLU A 24 -10.18 1.57 -19.21
CA GLU A 24 -11.43 2.29 -18.92
C GLU A 24 -11.50 2.77 -17.47
N THR A 25 -11.11 1.90 -16.51
CA THR A 25 -11.11 2.23 -15.08
C THR A 25 -10.11 3.35 -14.76
N LEU A 26 -8.91 3.28 -15.34
CA LEU A 26 -7.89 4.32 -15.16
C LEU A 26 -8.33 5.67 -15.72
N TRP A 27 -8.94 5.68 -16.91
CA TRP A 27 -9.46 6.90 -17.51
C TRP A 27 -10.61 7.51 -16.71
N MET A 28 -11.50 6.70 -16.19
CA MET A 28 -12.58 7.17 -15.30
C MET A 28 -12.04 7.87 -14.05
N VAL A 29 -11.04 7.28 -13.39
CA VAL A 29 -10.39 7.86 -12.21
C VAL A 29 -9.66 9.15 -12.56
N ARG A 30 -8.96 9.19 -13.69
CA ARG A 30 -8.26 10.37 -14.19
C ARG A 30 -9.22 11.53 -14.45
N VAL A 31 -10.34 11.28 -15.12
CA VAL A 31 -11.37 12.29 -15.40
C VAL A 31 -11.94 12.87 -14.09
N LYS A 32 -12.21 12.02 -13.09
CA LYS A 32 -12.65 12.49 -11.76
C LYS A 32 -11.61 13.37 -11.08
N ARG A 33 -10.34 12.96 -11.11
CA ARG A 33 -9.23 13.74 -10.56
C ARG A 33 -9.13 15.12 -11.24
N ASP A 34 -9.13 15.14 -12.56
CA ASP A 34 -8.97 16.37 -13.34
C ASP A 34 -10.17 17.31 -13.11
N LYS A 35 -11.39 16.79 -13.02
CA LYS A 35 -12.56 17.58 -12.65
C LYS A 35 -12.42 18.21 -11.27
N MET A 36 -11.92 17.46 -10.28
CA MET A 36 -11.72 17.98 -8.92
C MET A 36 -10.62 19.03 -8.88
N SER A 37 -9.49 18.82 -9.57
CA SER A 37 -8.43 19.81 -9.64
C SER A 37 -8.88 21.12 -10.28
N HIS A 38 -9.64 21.07 -11.38
CA HIS A 38 -10.18 22.26 -12.03
C HIS A 38 -11.29 22.97 -11.21
N SER A 39 -11.86 22.32 -10.21
CA SER A 39 -12.85 22.94 -9.32
C SER A 39 -12.26 23.80 -8.21
N LEU A 40 -10.94 23.73 -8.01
CA LEU A 40 -10.20 24.51 -7.02
C LEU A 40 -9.45 25.67 -7.68
N PRO A 41 -9.86 26.92 -7.48
CA PRO A 41 -9.20 28.07 -8.10
C PRO A 41 -7.70 28.18 -7.76
N GLU A 42 -7.33 27.76 -6.54
CA GLU A 42 -5.96 27.80 -6.02
C GLU A 42 -5.16 26.50 -6.27
N TRP A 43 -5.64 25.59 -7.12
CA TRP A 43 -5.03 24.28 -7.34
C TRP A 43 -3.53 24.34 -7.63
N GLU A 44 -3.10 25.20 -8.57
CA GLU A 44 -1.68 25.27 -8.93
C GLU A 44 -0.81 25.79 -7.77
N ARG A 45 -1.30 26.76 -7.01
CA ARG A 45 -0.61 27.25 -5.81
C ARG A 45 -0.49 26.16 -4.74
N LEU A 46 -1.56 25.39 -4.52
CA LEU A 46 -1.52 24.27 -3.57
C LEU A 46 -0.57 23.18 -4.02
N ARG A 47 -0.51 22.91 -5.32
CA ARG A 47 0.40 21.93 -5.91
C ARG A 47 1.87 22.37 -5.77
N GLU A 48 2.17 23.64 -5.99
CA GLU A 48 3.50 24.23 -5.77
C GLU A 48 3.90 24.13 -4.29
N LEU A 49 3.04 24.55 -3.38
CA LEU A 49 3.27 24.45 -1.94
C LEU A 49 3.53 22.99 -1.50
N ALA A 50 2.75 22.04 -2.01
CA ALA A 50 2.96 20.61 -1.74
C ALA A 50 4.31 20.11 -2.28
N CYS A 51 4.76 20.65 -3.42
CA CYS A 51 6.08 20.34 -3.98
C CYS A 51 7.20 20.87 -3.08
N GLU A 52 7.09 22.12 -2.61
CA GLU A 52 8.04 22.74 -1.70
C GLU A 52 8.14 21.98 -0.37
N ILE A 53 7.01 21.60 0.22
CA ILE A 53 6.97 20.80 1.45
C ILE A 53 7.67 19.45 1.26
N LYS A 54 7.40 18.75 0.14
CA LYS A 54 8.05 17.48 -0.16
C LYS A 54 9.55 17.63 -0.39
N LEU A 55 9.96 18.68 -1.10
CA LEU A 55 11.37 18.97 -1.33
C LEU A 55 12.09 19.26 -0.02
N TYR A 56 11.50 20.08 0.85
CA TYR A 56 12.02 20.34 2.18
C TYR A 56 12.14 19.03 2.99
N SER A 57 11.08 18.24 3.06
CA SER A 57 11.09 16.98 3.83
C SER A 57 12.15 16.01 3.31
N ASN A 58 12.30 15.87 2.00
CA ASN A 58 13.29 14.98 1.42
C ASN A 58 14.73 15.46 1.63
N SER A 59 14.95 16.79 1.62
CA SER A 59 16.30 17.37 1.84
C SER A 59 16.73 17.40 3.31
N HIS A 60 15.80 17.18 4.24
CA HIS A 60 16.05 17.13 5.70
C HIS A 60 15.59 15.79 6.31
N LEU A 61 15.53 14.74 5.49
CA LEU A 61 14.96 13.47 5.92
C LEU A 61 15.73 12.84 7.09
N ASP A 62 17.03 12.97 7.11
CA ASP A 62 17.92 12.53 8.18
C ASP A 62 17.54 13.18 9.53
N VAL A 63 17.47 14.51 9.57
CA VAL A 63 17.11 15.26 10.79
C VAL A 63 15.69 14.93 11.23
N LEU A 64 14.75 14.85 10.29
CA LEU A 64 13.35 14.54 10.61
C LEU A 64 13.17 13.12 11.15
N LEU A 65 13.96 12.16 10.66
CA LEU A 65 13.93 10.78 11.15
C LEU A 65 14.54 10.65 12.54
N GLU A 66 15.63 11.35 12.84
CA GLU A 66 16.21 11.42 14.18
C GLU A 66 15.24 12.05 15.20
N GLU A 67 14.57 13.14 14.80
CA GLU A 67 13.55 13.77 15.63
C GLU A 67 12.35 12.86 15.86
N PHE A 68 11.91 12.17 14.80
CA PHE A 68 10.84 11.17 14.90
C PHE A 68 11.19 10.05 15.89
N GLU A 69 12.38 9.44 15.77
CA GLU A 69 12.82 8.38 16.66
C GLU A 69 12.85 8.85 18.12
N LYS A 70 13.43 10.02 18.36
CA LYS A 70 13.48 10.63 19.69
C LYS A 70 12.10 10.81 20.30
N ASN A 71 11.17 11.40 19.53
CA ASN A 71 9.83 11.68 20.00
C ASN A 71 9.01 10.41 20.20
N ALA A 72 9.10 9.46 19.27
CA ALA A 72 8.42 8.17 19.36
C ALA A 72 8.90 7.37 20.58
N THR A 73 10.21 7.30 20.81
CA THR A 73 10.81 6.60 21.95
C THR A 73 10.44 7.27 23.28
N THR A 74 10.40 8.60 23.33
CA THR A 74 9.96 9.34 24.51
C THR A 74 8.51 9.03 24.86
N ASN A 75 7.66 8.75 23.87
CA ASN A 75 6.27 8.35 24.05
C ASN A 75 6.09 6.82 24.25
N GLY A 76 7.18 6.08 24.47
CA GLY A 76 7.14 4.65 24.77
C GLY A 76 7.08 3.72 23.54
N ALA A 77 7.26 4.24 22.33
CA ALA A 77 7.39 3.41 21.14
C ALA A 77 8.80 2.79 21.03
N ILE A 78 8.89 1.64 20.39
CA ILE A 78 10.15 1.04 19.97
C ILE A 78 10.31 1.28 18.48
N VAL A 79 11.37 1.97 18.09
CA VAL A 79 11.69 2.26 16.68
C VAL A 79 12.74 1.26 16.20
N HIS A 80 12.45 0.60 15.09
CA HIS A 80 13.38 -0.34 14.45
C HIS A 80 13.84 0.23 13.11
N TRP A 81 15.12 0.09 12.83
CA TRP A 81 15.74 0.47 11.58
C TRP A 81 16.10 -0.78 10.79
N ALA A 82 15.72 -0.81 9.53
CA ALA A 82 16.05 -1.90 8.62
C ALA A 82 16.69 -1.33 7.35
N LYS A 83 17.85 -1.82 6.97
CA LYS A 83 18.58 -1.37 5.78
C LYS A 83 18.03 -1.94 4.47
N ASP A 84 17.32 -3.07 4.57
CA ASP A 84 16.76 -3.78 3.42
C ASP A 84 15.55 -4.64 3.80
N ALA A 85 14.91 -5.23 2.79
CA ALA A 85 13.74 -6.09 2.96
C ALA A 85 14.01 -7.33 3.82
N ALA A 86 15.21 -7.89 3.77
CA ALA A 86 15.55 -9.08 4.54
C ALA A 86 15.64 -8.76 6.04
N GLU A 87 16.27 -7.64 6.37
CA GLU A 87 16.35 -7.18 7.76
C GLU A 87 15.00 -6.74 8.31
N HIS A 88 14.19 -6.03 7.50
CA HIS A 88 12.80 -5.70 7.86
C HIS A 88 12.01 -6.95 8.24
N ASN A 89 12.05 -7.98 7.41
CA ASN A 89 11.29 -9.21 7.65
C ASN A 89 11.81 -9.98 8.87
N ALA A 90 13.13 -9.98 9.10
CA ALA A 90 13.74 -10.59 10.28
C ALA A 90 13.32 -9.89 11.58
N ILE A 91 13.29 -8.56 11.59
CA ILE A 91 12.84 -7.77 12.76
C ILE A 91 11.37 -8.09 13.08
N VAL A 92 10.50 -8.13 12.07
CA VAL A 92 9.09 -8.49 12.30
C VAL A 92 8.95 -9.91 12.84
N GLU A 93 9.70 -10.88 12.30
CA GLU A 93 9.72 -12.25 12.82
C GLU A 93 10.19 -12.31 14.27
N GLU A 94 11.26 -11.58 14.63
CA GLU A 94 11.76 -11.51 16.01
C GLU A 94 10.71 -10.98 16.98
N ILE A 95 9.99 -9.92 16.60
CA ILE A 95 8.89 -9.37 17.40
C ILE A 95 7.79 -10.42 17.62
N LEU A 96 7.40 -11.16 16.57
CA LEU A 96 6.40 -12.23 16.68
C LEU A 96 6.87 -13.33 17.64
N GLN A 97 8.15 -13.73 17.57
CA GLN A 97 8.75 -14.73 18.46
C GLN A 97 8.79 -14.27 19.91
N GLN A 98 9.19 -13.02 20.17
CA GLN A 98 9.22 -12.43 21.51
C GLN A 98 7.84 -12.45 22.16
N HIS A 99 6.80 -12.20 21.39
CA HIS A 99 5.41 -12.23 21.85
C HIS A 99 4.73 -13.60 21.76
N LYS A 100 5.44 -14.64 21.28
CA LYS A 100 4.90 -15.99 21.03
C LYS A 100 3.65 -15.95 20.16
N ALA A 101 3.60 -15.00 19.23
CA ALA A 101 2.48 -14.82 18.33
C ALA A 101 2.67 -15.70 17.09
N HIS A 102 1.62 -16.42 16.71
CA HIS A 102 1.58 -17.20 15.47
C HIS A 102 0.76 -16.52 14.37
N THR A 103 -0.04 -15.53 14.75
CA THR A 103 -0.92 -14.80 13.82
C THR A 103 -0.56 -13.33 13.84
N LEU A 104 -0.40 -12.75 12.65
CA LEU A 104 -0.22 -11.33 12.43
C LEU A 104 -1.43 -10.76 11.68
N ILE A 105 -2.09 -9.76 12.27
CA ILE A 105 -3.15 -9.01 11.59
C ILE A 105 -2.57 -7.66 11.20
N LYS A 106 -2.66 -7.33 9.91
CA LYS A 106 -2.16 -6.05 9.41
C LYS A 106 -3.18 -5.36 8.50
N SER A 107 -3.14 -4.04 8.46
CA SER A 107 -3.79 -3.26 7.42
C SER A 107 -2.87 -3.15 6.19
N LYS A 108 -3.43 -2.68 5.09
CA LYS A 108 -2.69 -2.51 3.83
C LYS A 108 -1.39 -1.72 4.04
N SER A 109 -0.30 -2.29 3.56
CA SER A 109 1.00 -1.64 3.51
C SER A 109 1.73 -2.04 2.23
N MET A 110 1.99 -1.07 1.35
CA MET A 110 2.78 -1.30 0.13
C MET A 110 4.22 -1.68 0.47
N LEU A 111 4.78 -1.13 1.55
CA LEU A 111 6.13 -1.46 2.01
C LEU A 111 6.27 -2.95 2.32
N THR A 112 5.32 -3.53 3.06
CA THR A 112 5.37 -4.96 3.41
C THR A 112 5.20 -5.87 2.19
N GLU A 113 4.43 -5.44 1.18
CA GLU A 113 4.32 -6.14 -0.11
C GLU A 113 5.64 -6.09 -0.90
N GLU A 114 6.26 -4.91 -0.97
CA GLU A 114 7.56 -4.74 -1.64
C GLU A 114 8.67 -5.53 -0.96
N CYS A 115 8.64 -5.65 0.36
CA CYS A 115 9.56 -6.47 1.15
C CYS A 115 9.27 -7.98 1.03
N GLY A 116 8.15 -8.39 0.42
CA GLY A 116 7.73 -9.79 0.34
C GLY A 116 7.45 -10.42 1.72
N MET A 117 7.03 -9.61 2.70
CA MET A 117 6.87 -10.03 4.09
C MET A 117 5.85 -11.17 4.24
N ASN A 118 4.73 -11.10 3.54
CA ASN A 118 3.69 -12.13 3.63
C ASN A 118 4.25 -13.50 3.22
N ASP A 119 4.91 -13.58 2.07
CA ASP A 119 5.49 -14.84 1.58
C ASP A 119 6.59 -15.37 2.52
N TYR A 120 7.41 -14.46 3.05
CA TYR A 120 8.46 -14.79 4.00
C TYR A 120 7.89 -15.42 5.28
N LEU A 121 6.90 -14.79 5.89
CA LEU A 121 6.29 -15.25 7.15
C LEU A 121 5.42 -16.50 6.95
N PHE A 122 4.69 -16.61 5.83
CA PHE A 122 3.98 -17.86 5.47
C PHE A 122 4.96 -19.05 5.33
N GLY A 123 6.10 -18.83 4.71
CA GLY A 123 7.17 -19.82 4.59
C GLY A 123 7.73 -20.30 5.95
N LYS A 124 7.55 -19.50 7.00
CA LYS A 124 7.95 -19.78 8.39
C LYS A 124 6.81 -20.36 9.24
N GLY A 125 5.61 -20.50 8.67
CA GLY A 125 4.45 -21.07 9.36
C GLY A 125 3.59 -20.09 10.15
N TYR A 126 3.81 -18.77 9.96
CA TYR A 126 2.94 -17.74 10.55
C TYR A 126 1.67 -17.56 9.72
N ASP A 127 0.57 -17.22 10.37
CA ASP A 127 -0.69 -16.87 9.73
C ASP A 127 -0.82 -15.35 9.63
N ILE A 128 -0.94 -14.84 8.39
CA ILE A 128 -1.03 -13.42 8.11
C ILE A 128 -2.43 -13.08 7.63
N ILE A 129 -3.09 -12.17 8.33
CA ILE A 129 -4.47 -11.76 8.04
C ILE A 129 -4.47 -10.29 7.61
N GLU A 130 -4.89 -10.05 6.38
CA GLU A 130 -5.18 -8.70 5.91
C GLU A 130 -6.51 -8.22 6.50
N SER A 131 -6.52 -7.07 7.17
CA SER A 131 -7.73 -6.51 7.79
C SER A 131 -8.52 -5.60 6.86
N ASP A 132 -7.90 -5.09 5.79
CA ASP A 132 -8.60 -4.38 4.72
C ASP A 132 -9.43 -5.35 3.89
N LEU A 133 -10.71 -5.02 3.63
CA LEU A 133 -11.63 -5.91 2.94
C LEU A 133 -11.14 -6.30 1.54
N GLY A 134 -10.65 -5.33 0.79
CA GLY A 134 -10.16 -5.57 -0.57
C GLY A 134 -8.92 -6.46 -0.57
N GLU A 135 -7.94 -6.17 0.31
CA GLU A 135 -6.73 -7.00 0.46
C GLU A 135 -7.08 -8.40 0.94
N ARG A 136 -8.06 -8.54 1.85
CA ARG A 136 -8.51 -9.85 2.31
C ARG A 136 -9.11 -10.70 1.19
N ILE A 137 -9.90 -10.09 0.32
CA ILE A 137 -10.45 -10.77 -0.87
C ILE A 137 -9.32 -11.20 -1.80
N LEU A 138 -8.36 -10.32 -2.08
CA LEU A 138 -7.20 -10.64 -2.93
C LEU A 138 -6.35 -11.75 -2.32
N GLN A 139 -6.15 -11.73 -1.01
CA GLN A 139 -5.44 -12.79 -0.28
C GLN A 139 -6.12 -14.15 -0.45
N TRP A 140 -7.45 -14.22 -0.32
CA TRP A 140 -8.20 -15.46 -0.57
C TRP A 140 -8.14 -15.94 -2.02
N MET A 141 -8.16 -14.98 -2.96
CA MET A 141 -8.06 -15.27 -4.40
C MET A 141 -6.62 -15.53 -4.86
N LYS A 142 -5.62 -15.33 -4.00
CA LYS A 142 -4.18 -15.42 -4.31
C LYS A 142 -3.79 -14.50 -5.49
N LEU A 143 -4.35 -13.31 -5.50
CA LEU A 143 -4.07 -12.27 -6.48
C LEU A 143 -3.15 -11.20 -5.90
N HIS A 144 -2.38 -10.54 -6.76
CA HIS A 144 -1.60 -9.37 -6.37
C HIS A 144 -2.51 -8.15 -6.20
N PRO A 145 -2.23 -7.30 -5.19
CA PRO A 145 -3.01 -6.10 -4.94
C PRO A 145 -2.92 -5.12 -6.12
N SER A 146 -4.09 -4.57 -6.49
CA SER A 146 -4.20 -3.45 -7.40
C SER A 146 -4.96 -2.33 -6.72
N HIS A 147 -4.26 -1.27 -6.34
CA HIS A 147 -4.80 -0.21 -5.52
C HIS A 147 -6.08 0.44 -6.08
N ILE A 148 -6.15 0.62 -7.38
CA ILE A 148 -7.30 1.24 -8.06
C ILE A 148 -8.52 0.31 -8.06
N VAL A 149 -8.31 -0.99 -8.27
CA VAL A 149 -9.38 -2.00 -8.35
C VAL A 149 -10.06 -2.16 -7.00
N MET A 150 -9.32 -2.07 -5.91
CA MET A 150 -9.85 -2.31 -4.57
C MET A 150 -10.77 -1.20 -4.08
N LEU A 151 -10.44 0.05 -4.35
CA LEU A 151 -11.34 1.17 -4.09
C LEU A 151 -12.64 1.06 -4.90
N SER A 152 -12.60 0.42 -6.07
CA SER A 152 -13.75 0.13 -6.91
C SER A 152 -14.65 -0.97 -6.34
N LEU A 153 -14.07 -2.02 -5.74
CA LEU A 153 -14.84 -3.11 -5.11
C LEU A 153 -15.70 -2.64 -3.93
N ILE A 154 -15.21 -1.71 -3.14
CA ILE A 154 -15.99 -1.11 -2.05
C ILE A 154 -17.25 -0.41 -2.58
N HIS A 155 -17.16 0.25 -3.74
CA HIS A 155 -18.31 0.89 -4.38
C HIS A 155 -19.29 -0.10 -5.03
N ILE A 156 -18.84 -1.28 -5.41
CA ILE A 156 -19.64 -2.33 -6.05
C ILE A 156 -20.35 -3.19 -4.98
N SER A 157 -19.69 -3.48 -3.87
CA SER A 157 -20.22 -4.37 -2.83
C SER A 157 -21.10 -3.67 -1.80
N GLU A 158 -21.17 -2.34 -1.75
CA GLU A 158 -22.04 -1.57 -0.83
C GLU A 158 -23.11 -0.67 -1.50
N PRO A 159 -23.70 -0.98 -2.67
CA PRO A 159 -24.80 -0.18 -3.21
C PRO A 159 -26.08 -0.29 -2.36
N THR A 160 -26.21 -1.33 -1.54
CA THR A 160 -27.41 -1.61 -0.73
C THR A 160 -27.46 -0.86 0.60
N ARG A 161 -26.33 -0.39 1.14
CA ARG A 161 -26.29 0.31 2.43
C ARG A 161 -26.84 1.74 2.38
N ARG A 162 -26.90 2.35 1.20
CA ARG A 162 -27.50 3.68 1.00
C ARG A 162 -29.02 3.68 0.87
N SER A 163 -29.65 2.52 0.81
CA SER A 163 -31.13 2.39 0.66
C SER A 163 -31.89 2.35 1.99
N TYR A 164 -31.20 2.44 3.12
CA TYR A 164 -31.81 2.31 4.46
C TYR A 164 -31.58 3.53 5.38
N ILE A 165 -31.29 4.73 4.80
CA ILE A 165 -31.27 5.99 5.53
C ILE A 165 -32.28 6.94 4.93
#